data_99598cdf11cdbb2db6e6d116c1e40c5f
#
_entry.id   99598cdf11cdbb2db6e6d116c1e40c5f
#
_cell.length_a   1.000
_cell.length_b   1.000
_cell.length_c   1.000
_cell.angle_alpha   90.00
_cell.angle_beta   90.00
_cell.angle_gamma   90.00
#
_symmetry.space_group_name_H-M   'P 1'
#
loop_
_entity.id
_entity.type
_entity.pdbx_description
1 polymer ?
#
loop_
_entity_poly.entity_id
_entity_poly.type
_entity_poly.pdbx_seq_one_letter_code
_entity_poly.pdbx_strand_id
1 'polypeptide(L)'
;MKIFNKNTANKLLKNAYTLKTPEDSIRYYKSFSKTYDSTFAKGLDYIYPKRIAEEFYNHYSGNGDVCDIGCGTGLVGQELRAIYPNLIIDGIDISTHMIEVAKNKNIYRKFYNIDLTKPIKNVSNNYSALISAGTFTHGHLGPKAIINLLSICKKDALLTIGINALHYRDQSFDLALHKLERIGSIKIVKVSSKPIYGLEDKSMLSENQFGVVCTFVKVKN
;
A
#
# COMPACT_ATOMS: atom_id res chain seq x y z
N MET A 1 -4.25 -16.03 -26.84
CA MET A 1 -4.72 -15.55 -25.53
C MET A 1 -4.08 -16.46 -24.46
N LYS A 2 -3.08 -16.00 -23.68
CA LYS A 2 -2.47 -16.83 -22.62
C LYS A 2 -3.52 -16.97 -21.51
N ILE A 3 -3.98 -18.21 -21.28
CA ILE A 3 -4.85 -18.55 -20.15
C ILE A 3 -4.04 -18.25 -18.88
N PHE A 4 -4.47 -17.22 -18.13
CA PHE A 4 -3.88 -16.91 -16.83
C PHE A 4 -4.14 -18.09 -15.89
N ASN A 5 -3.05 -18.72 -15.43
CA ASN A 5 -3.17 -19.88 -14.56
C ASN A 5 -3.50 -19.43 -13.13
N LYS A 6 -4.79 -19.42 -12.79
CA LYS A 6 -5.33 -19.07 -11.46
C LYS A 6 -4.65 -19.89 -10.33
N ASN A 7 -4.28 -21.13 -10.61
CA ASN A 7 -3.56 -21.99 -9.67
C ASN A 7 -2.17 -21.43 -9.34
N THR A 8 -1.44 -20.91 -10.35
CA THR A 8 -0.15 -20.29 -10.12
C THR A 8 -0.29 -19.02 -9.29
N ALA A 9 -1.27 -18.17 -9.59
CA ALA A 9 -1.54 -16.96 -8.83
C ALA A 9 -1.91 -17.25 -7.37
N ASN A 10 -2.76 -18.25 -7.12
CA ASN A 10 -3.11 -18.69 -5.77
C ASN A 10 -1.91 -19.25 -5.00
N LYS A 11 -1.01 -19.98 -5.67
CA LYS A 11 0.25 -20.46 -5.04
C LYS A 11 1.15 -19.28 -4.64
N LEU A 12 1.29 -18.29 -5.52
CA LEU A 12 2.04 -17.06 -5.20
C LEU A 12 1.41 -16.34 -4.01
N LEU A 13 0.09 -16.19 -3.96
CA LEU A 13 -0.58 -15.55 -2.84
C LEU A 13 -0.32 -16.28 -1.51
N LYS A 14 -0.48 -17.61 -1.48
CA LYS A 14 -0.19 -18.41 -0.27
C LYS A 14 1.25 -18.21 0.20
N ASN A 15 2.22 -18.22 -0.71
CA ASN A 15 3.62 -18.01 -0.37
C ASN A 15 3.88 -16.58 0.16
N ALA A 16 3.24 -15.55 -0.41
CA ALA A 16 3.36 -14.18 0.08
C ALA A 16 2.95 -14.04 1.55
N TYR A 17 1.94 -14.78 2.00
CA TYR A 17 1.48 -14.76 3.40
C TYR A 17 2.37 -15.55 4.36
N THR A 18 3.37 -16.29 3.88
CA THR A 18 4.35 -17.00 4.74
C THR A 18 5.64 -16.22 4.99
N LEU A 19 5.79 -15.07 4.36
CA LEU A 19 6.98 -14.20 4.54
C LEU A 19 7.03 -13.69 5.99
N LYS A 20 8.24 -13.62 6.56
CA LYS A 20 8.44 -13.23 7.96
C LYS A 20 9.39 -12.04 8.12
N THR A 21 10.27 -11.84 7.16
CA THR A 21 11.31 -10.81 7.24
C THR A 21 11.32 -9.93 5.99
N PRO A 22 11.90 -8.71 6.08
CA PRO A 22 12.15 -7.86 4.92
C PRO A 22 12.99 -8.57 3.84
N GLU A 23 13.98 -9.35 4.24
CA GLU A 23 14.85 -10.11 3.33
C GLU A 23 14.08 -11.22 2.59
N ASP A 24 13.10 -11.87 3.26
CA ASP A 24 12.21 -12.83 2.62
C ASP A 24 11.37 -12.13 1.53
N SER A 25 10.85 -10.96 1.84
CA SER A 25 10.07 -10.15 0.89
C SER A 25 10.91 -9.78 -0.33
N ILE A 26 12.14 -9.27 -0.14
CA ILE A 26 13.04 -8.91 -1.23
C ILE A 26 13.30 -10.13 -2.14
N ARG A 27 13.67 -11.28 -1.56
CA ARG A 27 13.93 -12.50 -2.34
C ARG A 27 12.70 -13.00 -3.07
N TYR A 28 11.57 -12.99 -2.39
CA TYR A 28 10.32 -13.47 -2.94
C TYR A 28 9.89 -12.64 -4.15
N TYR A 29 9.75 -11.34 -4.00
CA TYR A 29 9.30 -10.45 -5.08
C TYR A 29 10.31 -10.34 -6.21
N LYS A 30 11.62 -10.49 -5.96
CA LYS A 30 12.64 -10.60 -7.01
C LYS A 30 12.31 -11.70 -8.01
N SER A 31 11.83 -12.85 -7.53
CA SER A 31 11.62 -14.04 -8.34
C SER A 31 10.57 -13.87 -9.45
N PHE A 32 9.62 -12.94 -9.29
CA PHE A 32 8.54 -12.71 -10.26
C PHE A 32 8.15 -11.24 -10.48
N SER A 33 9.00 -10.28 -10.10
CA SER A 33 8.71 -8.85 -10.27
C SER A 33 8.28 -8.49 -11.70
N LYS A 34 8.95 -9.02 -12.71
CA LYS A 34 8.66 -8.77 -14.14
C LYS A 34 7.30 -9.30 -14.59
N THR A 35 6.78 -10.30 -13.92
CA THR A 35 5.49 -10.93 -14.25
C THR A 35 4.42 -10.66 -13.20
N TYR A 36 4.73 -9.88 -12.15
CA TYR A 36 3.82 -9.59 -11.05
C TYR A 36 2.45 -9.09 -11.55
N ASP A 37 2.44 -8.07 -12.39
CA ASP A 37 1.20 -7.47 -12.91
C ASP A 37 0.39 -8.47 -13.75
N SER A 38 1.08 -9.30 -14.57
CA SER A 38 0.42 -10.22 -15.50
C SER A 38 0.03 -11.56 -14.85
N THR A 39 0.78 -12.06 -13.87
CA THR A 39 0.52 -13.37 -13.25
C THR A 39 -0.20 -13.25 -11.91
N PHE A 40 0.30 -12.40 -11.01
CA PHE A 40 -0.30 -12.24 -9.69
C PHE A 40 -1.52 -11.31 -9.75
N ALA A 41 -1.33 -10.04 -10.16
CA ALA A 41 -2.39 -9.05 -10.09
C ALA A 41 -3.57 -9.41 -11.01
N LYS A 42 -3.33 -9.67 -12.29
CA LYS A 42 -4.40 -10.09 -13.22
C LYS A 42 -4.96 -11.47 -12.91
N GLY A 43 -4.10 -12.42 -12.48
CA GLY A 43 -4.52 -13.79 -12.19
C GLY A 43 -5.45 -13.91 -10.98
N LEU A 44 -5.36 -12.98 -10.03
CA LEU A 44 -6.20 -12.89 -8.84
C LEU A 44 -7.30 -11.83 -8.96
N ASP A 45 -7.37 -11.10 -10.07
CA ASP A 45 -8.21 -9.91 -10.18
C ASP A 45 -7.99 -8.95 -8.99
N TYR A 46 -6.72 -8.53 -8.82
CA TYR A 46 -6.27 -7.70 -7.71
C TYR A 46 -6.74 -6.25 -7.86
N ILE A 47 -7.92 -5.96 -7.32
CA ILE A 47 -8.61 -4.65 -7.44
C ILE A 47 -8.26 -3.68 -6.32
N TYR A 48 -7.49 -4.11 -5.32
CA TYR A 48 -7.23 -3.30 -4.13
C TYR A 48 -6.53 -1.95 -4.42
N PRO A 49 -5.54 -1.86 -5.33
CA PRO A 49 -4.96 -0.56 -5.73
C PRO A 49 -6.01 0.44 -6.18
N LYS A 50 -6.97 0.00 -6.99
CA LYS A 50 -8.09 0.84 -7.45
C LYS A 50 -8.99 1.27 -6.29
N ARG A 51 -9.35 0.35 -5.38
CA ARG A 51 -10.20 0.67 -4.21
C ARG A 51 -9.54 1.67 -3.26
N ILE A 52 -8.22 1.57 -3.09
CA ILE A 52 -7.45 2.53 -2.29
C ILE A 52 -7.38 3.89 -2.97
N ALA A 53 -7.16 3.94 -4.28
CA ALA A 53 -7.13 5.19 -5.04
C ALA A 53 -8.51 5.89 -5.06
N GLU A 54 -9.62 5.13 -5.17
CA GLU A 54 -10.99 5.65 -5.05
C GLU A 54 -11.24 6.26 -3.66
N GLU A 55 -10.82 5.56 -2.58
CA GLU A 55 -10.97 6.09 -1.22
C GLU A 55 -10.10 7.34 -0.99
N PHE A 56 -8.88 7.33 -1.52
CA PHE A 56 -7.99 8.49 -1.49
C PHE A 56 -8.61 9.70 -2.21
N TYR A 57 -9.18 9.51 -3.39
CA TYR A 57 -9.82 10.56 -4.19
C TYR A 57 -10.93 11.28 -3.41
N ASN A 58 -11.71 10.55 -2.63
CA ASN A 58 -12.83 11.10 -1.86
C ASN A 58 -12.40 12.09 -0.76
N HIS A 59 -11.12 12.10 -0.39
CA HIS A 59 -10.62 12.89 0.74
C HIS A 59 -9.43 13.79 0.40
N TYR A 60 -8.76 13.57 -0.74
CA TYR A 60 -7.59 14.34 -1.15
C TYR A 60 -7.97 15.58 -1.94
N SER A 61 -7.49 16.74 -1.51
CA SER A 61 -7.79 18.04 -2.14
C SER A 61 -7.13 18.27 -3.52
N GLY A 62 -6.25 17.35 -3.95
CA GLY A 62 -5.48 17.50 -5.19
C GLY A 62 -4.23 18.38 -5.09
N ASN A 63 -3.89 18.87 -3.90
CA ASN A 63 -2.80 19.82 -3.72
C ASN A 63 -1.57 19.19 -3.06
N GLY A 64 -0.43 19.27 -3.76
CA GLY A 64 0.91 18.92 -3.28
C GLY A 64 1.35 17.50 -3.63
N ASP A 65 2.53 17.15 -3.15
CA ASP A 65 3.20 15.89 -3.50
C ASP A 65 2.62 14.71 -2.71
N VAL A 66 2.53 13.57 -3.38
CA VAL A 66 2.05 12.30 -2.81
C VAL A 66 3.18 11.28 -2.79
N CYS A 67 3.25 10.46 -1.75
CA CYS A 67 4.16 9.32 -1.71
C CYS A 67 3.37 8.01 -1.65
N ASP A 68 3.69 7.10 -2.58
CA ASP A 68 3.18 5.73 -2.64
C ASP A 68 4.08 4.81 -1.82
N ILE A 69 3.53 4.29 -0.73
CA ILE A 69 4.25 3.52 0.30
C ILE A 69 4.15 2.03 0.00
N GLY A 70 5.32 1.40 -0.24
CA GLY A 70 5.37 0.05 -0.78
C GLY A 70 4.83 0.01 -2.20
N CYS A 71 5.35 0.90 -3.05
CA CYS A 71 4.81 1.14 -4.39
C CYS A 71 4.86 -0.09 -5.31
N GLY A 72 5.68 -1.09 -4.98
CA GLY A 72 5.82 -2.31 -5.76
C GLY A 72 6.11 -2.04 -7.23
N THR A 73 5.31 -2.64 -8.11
CA THR A 73 5.37 -2.40 -9.55
C THR A 73 4.66 -1.12 -10.01
N GLY A 74 4.05 -0.35 -9.08
CA GLY A 74 3.40 0.92 -9.36
C GLY A 74 1.92 0.83 -9.74
N LEU A 75 1.19 -0.18 -9.26
CA LEU A 75 -0.25 -0.32 -9.55
C LEU A 75 -1.08 0.82 -8.94
N VAL A 76 -0.78 1.24 -7.69
CA VAL A 76 -1.44 2.40 -7.07
C VAL A 76 -1.16 3.68 -7.84
N GLY A 77 0.10 3.89 -8.21
CA GLY A 77 0.48 5.04 -9.03
C GLY A 77 -0.26 5.12 -10.36
N GLN A 78 -0.53 3.96 -11.02
CA GLN A 78 -1.34 3.92 -12.25
C GLN A 78 -2.77 4.40 -12.01
N GLU A 79 -3.40 3.94 -10.94
CA GLU A 79 -4.76 4.38 -10.59
C GLU A 79 -4.79 5.87 -10.24
N LEU A 80 -3.81 6.36 -9.47
CA LEU A 80 -3.70 7.80 -9.16
C LEU A 80 -3.47 8.65 -10.41
N ARG A 81 -2.62 8.20 -11.35
CA ARG A 81 -2.34 8.92 -12.60
C ARG A 81 -3.58 9.03 -13.49
N ALA A 82 -4.45 8.00 -13.48
CA ALA A 82 -5.72 8.03 -14.20
C ALA A 82 -6.69 9.08 -13.62
N ILE A 83 -6.68 9.28 -12.30
CA ILE A 83 -7.54 10.24 -11.61
C ILE A 83 -6.93 11.67 -11.65
N TYR A 84 -5.63 11.78 -11.43
CA TYR A 84 -4.88 13.03 -11.33
C TYR A 84 -3.71 13.05 -12.33
N PRO A 85 -3.94 13.46 -13.59
CA PRO A 85 -2.91 13.39 -14.64
C PRO A 85 -1.60 14.12 -14.33
N ASN A 86 -1.65 15.19 -13.55
CA ASN A 86 -0.49 16.05 -13.25
C ASN A 86 0.04 15.88 -11.82
N LEU A 87 -0.46 14.89 -11.06
CA LEU A 87 -0.04 14.68 -9.67
C LEU A 87 1.44 14.30 -9.60
N ILE A 88 2.16 14.94 -8.71
CA ILE A 88 3.55 14.58 -8.42
C ILE A 88 3.53 13.41 -7.43
N ILE A 89 4.02 12.26 -7.89
CA ILE A 89 4.04 11.02 -7.11
C ILE A 89 5.49 10.56 -6.97
N ASP A 90 5.93 10.31 -5.73
CA ASP A 90 7.16 9.59 -5.43
C ASP A 90 6.81 8.19 -4.93
N GLY A 91 7.72 7.22 -5.08
CA GLY A 91 7.52 5.85 -4.63
C GLY A 91 8.56 5.41 -3.61
N ILE A 92 8.13 4.66 -2.59
CA ILE A 92 9.04 3.98 -1.65
C ILE A 92 8.77 2.48 -1.74
N ASP A 93 9.82 1.69 -1.92
CA ASP A 93 9.76 0.23 -1.83
C ASP A 93 11.09 -0.36 -1.35
N ILE A 94 11.05 -1.49 -0.66
CA ILE A 94 12.25 -2.19 -0.21
C ILE A 94 12.91 -2.98 -1.34
N SER A 95 12.15 -3.37 -2.37
CA SER A 95 12.61 -4.19 -3.50
C SER A 95 13.04 -3.34 -4.69
N THR A 96 14.35 -3.30 -4.95
CA THR A 96 14.89 -2.65 -6.16
C THR A 96 14.31 -3.24 -7.44
N HIS A 97 14.03 -4.54 -7.46
CA HIS A 97 13.46 -5.22 -8.63
C HIS A 97 12.00 -4.81 -8.92
N MET A 98 11.23 -4.52 -7.88
CA MET A 98 9.87 -3.98 -8.03
C MET A 98 9.92 -2.53 -8.52
N ILE A 99 10.82 -1.72 -7.96
CA ILE A 99 11.07 -0.34 -8.39
C ILE A 99 11.48 -0.28 -9.88
N GLU A 100 12.32 -1.20 -10.35
CA GLU A 100 12.71 -1.26 -11.76
C GLU A 100 11.51 -1.45 -12.69
N VAL A 101 10.54 -2.27 -12.29
CA VAL A 101 9.29 -2.42 -13.05
C VAL A 101 8.44 -1.15 -12.99
N ALA A 102 8.33 -0.53 -11.82
CA ALA A 102 7.58 0.71 -11.65
C ALA A 102 8.17 1.88 -12.48
N LYS A 103 9.50 1.97 -12.59
CA LYS A 103 10.17 2.97 -13.43
C LYS A 103 9.74 2.94 -14.89
N ASN A 104 9.53 1.76 -15.45
CA ASN A 104 9.11 1.60 -16.85
C ASN A 104 7.69 2.14 -17.13
N LYS A 105 6.92 2.44 -16.09
CA LYS A 105 5.57 3.03 -16.22
C LYS A 105 5.59 4.55 -16.37
N ASN A 106 6.72 5.22 -16.11
CA ASN A 106 6.90 6.67 -16.22
C ASN A 106 5.87 7.49 -15.43
N ILE A 107 5.49 7.03 -14.23
CA ILE A 107 4.46 7.63 -13.39
C ILE A 107 5.08 8.46 -12.28
N TYR A 108 6.14 7.94 -11.68
CA TYR A 108 6.77 8.51 -10.49
C TYR A 108 7.88 9.49 -10.87
N ARG A 109 7.94 10.60 -10.13
CA ARG A 109 9.04 11.55 -10.22
C ARG A 109 10.35 10.94 -9.70
N LYS A 110 10.27 10.21 -8.57
CA LYS A 110 11.42 9.73 -7.81
C LYS A 110 11.09 8.45 -7.06
N PHE A 111 12.11 7.63 -6.83
CA PHE A 111 11.99 6.41 -6.02
C PHE A 111 13.01 6.41 -4.89
N TYR A 112 12.58 5.84 -3.76
CA TYR A 112 13.45 5.58 -2.61
C TYR A 112 13.42 4.09 -2.30
N ASN A 113 14.60 3.46 -2.31
CA ASN A 113 14.74 2.08 -1.88
C ASN A 113 15.02 2.04 -0.37
N ILE A 114 13.98 1.82 0.44
CA ILE A 114 14.02 1.98 1.90
C ILE A 114 13.25 0.85 2.58
N ASP A 115 13.83 0.33 3.65
CA ASP A 115 13.18 -0.55 4.61
C ASP A 115 12.34 0.28 5.60
N LEU A 116 11.03 0.27 5.43
CA LEU A 116 10.07 1.02 6.24
C LEU A 116 9.85 0.45 7.65
N THR A 117 10.44 -0.68 7.98
CA THR A 117 10.49 -1.19 9.37
C THR A 117 11.44 -0.37 10.24
N LYS A 118 12.32 0.43 9.61
CA LYS A 118 13.32 1.30 10.24
C LYS A 118 12.92 2.77 10.14
N PRO A 119 13.52 3.65 10.95
CA PRO A 119 13.32 5.10 10.81
C PRO A 119 13.68 5.58 9.41
N ILE A 120 12.80 6.38 8.81
CA ILE A 120 12.96 6.90 7.45
C ILE A 120 13.98 8.05 7.48
N LYS A 121 15.02 7.96 6.64
CA LYS A 121 16.06 8.97 6.48
C LYS A 121 16.22 9.35 5.02
N ASN A 122 16.65 10.58 4.76
CA ASN A 122 16.96 11.08 3.41
C ASN A 122 15.75 11.05 2.44
N VAL A 123 14.56 11.15 2.98
CA VAL A 123 13.30 11.32 2.25
C VAL A 123 12.75 12.71 2.56
N SER A 124 12.11 13.36 1.59
CA SER A 124 11.41 14.62 1.85
C SER A 124 10.42 14.45 3.00
N ASN A 125 10.36 15.41 3.90
CA ASN A 125 9.39 15.44 5.01
C ASN A 125 8.22 16.39 4.73
N ASN A 126 7.85 16.58 3.47
CA ASN A 126 6.87 17.57 3.03
C ASN A 126 5.77 17.00 2.16
N TYR A 127 5.49 15.69 2.26
CA TYR A 127 4.38 15.11 1.51
C TYR A 127 3.04 15.59 2.03
N SER A 128 2.16 15.96 1.10
CA SER A 128 0.78 16.36 1.38
C SER A 128 -0.13 15.17 1.58
N ALA A 129 0.26 14.01 1.06
CA ALA A 129 -0.44 12.78 1.31
C ALA A 129 0.45 11.55 1.13
N LEU A 130 0.06 10.47 1.81
CA LEU A 130 0.59 9.12 1.60
C LEU A 130 -0.55 8.18 1.20
N ILE A 131 -0.21 7.25 0.33
CA ILE A 131 -1.12 6.19 -0.09
C ILE A 131 -0.40 4.84 -0.02
N SER A 132 -1.12 3.76 0.30
CA SER A 132 -0.52 2.42 0.34
C SER A 132 -1.54 1.34 0.08
N ALA A 133 -1.24 0.37 -0.79
CA ALA A 133 -2.01 -0.84 -1.00
C ALA A 133 -1.12 -2.08 -0.99
N GLY A 134 -1.46 -3.07 -0.15
CA GLY A 134 -0.78 -4.36 -0.10
C GLY A 134 0.53 -4.42 0.67
N THR A 135 0.96 -3.32 1.33
CA THR A 135 2.21 -3.26 2.10
C THR A 135 1.99 -3.58 3.58
N PHE A 136 0.81 -3.29 4.11
CA PHE A 136 0.44 -3.62 5.49
C PHE A 136 -0.26 -4.98 5.52
N THR A 137 0.54 -6.02 5.52
CA THR A 137 0.09 -7.43 5.51
C THR A 137 1.08 -8.30 6.27
N HIS A 138 0.73 -9.59 6.45
CA HIS A 138 1.56 -10.56 7.17
C HIS A 138 3.01 -10.57 6.66
N GLY A 139 3.96 -10.52 7.58
CA GLY A 139 5.40 -10.52 7.27
C GLY A 139 5.96 -9.20 6.73
N HIS A 140 5.14 -8.14 6.62
CA HIS A 140 5.58 -6.83 6.16
C HIS A 140 5.45 -5.76 7.26
N LEU A 141 4.67 -4.68 7.02
CA LEU A 141 4.61 -3.55 7.94
C LEU A 141 3.52 -3.72 9.01
N GLY A 142 3.90 -3.53 10.26
CA GLY A 142 3.00 -3.42 11.41
C GLY A 142 2.64 -1.97 11.75
N PRO A 143 1.83 -1.75 12.82
CA PRO A 143 1.33 -0.42 13.19
C PRO A 143 2.45 0.58 13.59
N LYS A 144 3.61 0.12 14.04
CA LYS A 144 4.76 0.99 14.34
C LYS A 144 5.26 1.76 13.12
N ALA A 145 5.11 1.20 11.91
CA ALA A 145 5.51 1.86 10.68
C ALA A 145 4.72 3.17 10.44
N ILE A 146 3.47 3.27 10.93
CA ILE A 146 2.66 4.49 10.80
C ILE A 146 3.38 5.70 11.42
N ILE A 147 4.04 5.52 12.57
CA ILE A 147 4.79 6.58 13.24
C ILE A 147 5.95 7.07 12.35
N ASN A 148 6.67 6.13 11.71
CA ASN A 148 7.74 6.47 10.79
C ASN A 148 7.19 7.23 9.56
N LEU A 149 6.03 6.83 9.05
CA LEU A 149 5.38 7.49 7.91
C LEU A 149 4.95 8.94 8.25
N LEU A 150 4.49 9.18 9.47
CA LEU A 150 4.14 10.55 9.89
C LEU A 150 5.35 11.50 9.84
N SER A 151 6.59 11.01 9.98
CA SER A 151 7.79 11.85 9.96
C SER A 151 8.10 12.46 8.56
N ILE A 152 7.59 11.88 7.49
CA ILE A 152 7.76 12.38 6.12
C ILE A 152 6.57 13.21 5.61
N CYS A 153 5.55 13.37 6.44
CA CYS A 153 4.36 14.15 6.14
C CYS A 153 4.44 15.56 6.69
N LYS A 154 3.93 16.54 5.95
CA LYS A 154 3.63 17.85 6.52
C LYS A 154 2.40 17.77 7.44
N LYS A 155 2.16 18.81 8.22
CA LYS A 155 0.89 18.98 8.94
C LYS A 155 -0.27 18.96 7.95
N ASP A 156 -1.40 18.43 8.38
CA ASP A 156 -2.64 18.26 7.62
C ASP A 156 -2.51 17.29 6.41
N ALA A 157 -1.41 16.52 6.34
CA ALA A 157 -1.25 15.50 5.31
C ALA A 157 -2.28 14.38 5.48
N LEU A 158 -2.87 13.96 4.36
CA LEU A 158 -3.79 12.83 4.28
C LEU A 158 -3.03 11.52 4.17
N LEU A 159 -3.41 10.51 4.93
CA LEU A 159 -2.92 9.14 4.78
C LEU A 159 -4.08 8.21 4.47
N THR A 160 -4.00 7.46 3.37
CA THR A 160 -4.96 6.40 3.01
C THR A 160 -4.22 5.09 2.89
N ILE A 161 -4.37 4.23 3.88
CA ILE A 161 -3.59 3.01 4.04
C ILE A 161 -4.51 1.80 4.01
N GLY A 162 -4.24 0.89 3.08
CA GLY A 162 -4.89 -0.40 2.98
C GLY A 162 -4.14 -1.48 3.76
N ILE A 163 -4.81 -2.10 4.71
CA ILE A 163 -4.27 -3.12 5.62
C ILE A 163 -5.03 -4.42 5.41
N ASN A 164 -4.36 -5.58 5.30
CA ASN A 164 -5.05 -6.87 5.28
C ASN A 164 -5.90 -7.02 6.55
N ALA A 165 -7.15 -7.49 6.44
CA ALA A 165 -8.11 -7.51 7.56
C ALA A 165 -7.66 -8.39 8.73
N LEU A 166 -7.08 -9.57 8.46
CA LEU A 166 -6.52 -10.42 9.52
C LEU A 166 -5.33 -9.74 10.19
N HIS A 167 -4.42 -9.17 9.39
CA HIS A 167 -3.26 -8.45 9.90
C HIS A 167 -3.66 -7.23 10.74
N TYR A 168 -4.72 -6.51 10.33
CA TYR A 168 -5.29 -5.40 11.08
C TYR A 168 -5.69 -5.81 12.49
N ARG A 169 -6.43 -6.92 12.60
CA ARG A 169 -6.87 -7.49 13.87
C ARG A 169 -5.70 -8.03 14.68
N ASP A 170 -4.87 -8.89 14.09
CA ASP A 170 -3.82 -9.64 14.79
C ASP A 170 -2.70 -8.72 15.30
N GLN A 171 -2.46 -7.58 14.66
CA GLN A 171 -1.48 -6.57 15.08
C GLN A 171 -2.11 -5.39 15.83
N SER A 172 -3.43 -5.45 16.14
CA SER A 172 -4.14 -4.42 16.91
C SER A 172 -3.96 -3.00 16.33
N PHE A 173 -4.14 -2.86 15.03
CA PHE A 173 -4.04 -1.56 14.36
C PHE A 173 -5.06 -0.55 14.87
N ASP A 174 -6.26 -1.01 15.24
CA ASP A 174 -7.31 -0.22 15.86
C ASP A 174 -6.81 0.49 17.12
N LEU A 175 -6.21 -0.27 18.04
CA LEU A 175 -5.65 0.29 19.29
C LEU A 175 -4.52 1.27 19.00
N ALA A 176 -3.65 0.96 18.02
CA ALA A 176 -2.54 1.83 17.65
C ALA A 176 -3.04 3.16 17.05
N LEU A 177 -4.02 3.12 16.15
CA LEU A 177 -4.60 4.31 15.53
C LEU A 177 -5.33 5.17 16.57
N HIS A 178 -6.18 4.58 17.41
CA HIS A 178 -6.86 5.32 18.49
C HIS A 178 -5.88 5.90 19.51
N LYS A 179 -4.78 5.22 19.80
CA LYS A 179 -3.71 5.79 20.65
C LYS A 179 -3.11 7.04 20.02
N LEU A 180 -2.77 7.01 18.72
CA LEU A 180 -2.25 8.16 17.99
C LEU A 180 -3.25 9.31 17.92
N GLU A 181 -4.53 9.01 17.77
CA GLU A 181 -5.60 10.01 17.78
C GLU A 181 -5.76 10.63 19.16
N ARG A 182 -5.80 9.83 20.22
CA ARG A 182 -5.91 10.32 21.61
C ARG A 182 -4.79 11.27 22.03
N ILE A 183 -3.55 11.02 21.55
CA ILE A 183 -2.43 11.93 21.82
C ILE A 183 -2.38 13.11 20.84
N GLY A 184 -3.36 13.21 19.94
CA GLY A 184 -3.50 14.30 18.99
C GLY A 184 -2.44 14.29 17.86
N SER A 185 -1.86 13.15 17.53
CA SER A 185 -0.92 13.02 16.40
C SER A 185 -1.64 12.90 15.07
N ILE A 186 -2.79 12.23 15.07
CA ILE A 186 -3.64 12.06 13.89
C ILE A 186 -5.10 12.37 14.24
N LYS A 187 -5.92 12.54 13.20
CA LYS A 187 -7.38 12.52 13.26
C LYS A 187 -7.89 11.46 12.29
N ILE A 188 -8.59 10.45 12.80
CA ILE A 188 -9.21 9.43 11.97
C ILE A 188 -10.39 10.05 11.23
N VAL A 189 -10.41 9.90 9.90
CA VAL A 189 -11.47 10.40 9.02
C VAL A 189 -12.44 9.28 8.70
N LYS A 190 -11.90 8.10 8.33
CA LYS A 190 -12.71 6.96 7.94
C LYS A 190 -11.95 5.64 8.11
N VAL A 191 -12.67 4.63 8.53
CA VAL A 191 -12.22 3.22 8.51
C VAL A 191 -13.30 2.40 7.80
N SER A 192 -12.93 1.66 6.76
CA SER A 192 -13.88 0.87 5.98
C SER A 192 -13.27 -0.43 5.50
N SER A 193 -14.09 -1.47 5.35
CA SER A 193 -13.67 -2.74 4.74
C SER A 193 -13.85 -2.69 3.22
N LYS A 194 -12.87 -3.20 2.48
CA LYS A 194 -12.91 -3.29 1.01
C LYS A 194 -12.40 -4.66 0.55
N PRO A 195 -12.95 -5.24 -0.52
CA PRO A 195 -12.41 -6.44 -1.12
C PRO A 195 -11.03 -6.15 -1.74
N ILE A 196 -10.10 -7.09 -1.54
CA ILE A 196 -8.75 -7.03 -2.13
C ILE A 196 -8.78 -7.53 -3.58
N TYR A 197 -9.61 -8.55 -3.84
CA TYR A 197 -9.74 -9.20 -5.14
C TYR A 197 -11.16 -9.07 -5.66
N GLY A 198 -11.32 -8.99 -6.99
CA GLY A 198 -12.62 -9.05 -7.65
C GLY A 198 -13.04 -10.52 -7.78
N LEU A 199 -13.90 -10.99 -6.90
CA LEU A 199 -14.42 -12.35 -6.93
C LEU A 199 -15.78 -12.38 -7.59
N GLU A 200 -15.97 -13.33 -8.49
CA GLU A 200 -17.25 -13.61 -9.11
C GLU A 200 -18.27 -14.11 -8.07
N ASP A 201 -17.81 -14.86 -7.06
CA ASP A 201 -18.64 -15.38 -5.96
C ASP A 201 -18.24 -14.78 -4.61
N LYS A 202 -19.06 -13.84 -4.15
CA LYS A 202 -18.88 -13.16 -2.86
C LYS A 202 -19.16 -14.05 -1.64
N SER A 203 -19.85 -15.17 -1.80
CA SER A 203 -20.18 -16.09 -0.70
C SER A 203 -18.98 -16.89 -0.19
N MET A 204 -17.91 -16.96 -0.98
CA MET A 204 -16.67 -17.69 -0.65
C MET A 204 -15.54 -16.79 -0.11
N LEU A 205 -15.84 -15.53 0.24
CA LEU A 205 -14.84 -14.58 0.74
C LEU A 205 -14.38 -14.97 2.16
N SER A 206 -13.14 -15.44 2.30
CA SER A 206 -12.47 -15.52 3.60
C SER A 206 -12.01 -14.13 4.05
N GLU A 207 -11.78 -13.93 5.37
CA GLU A 207 -11.26 -12.66 5.91
C GLU A 207 -9.97 -12.17 5.22
N ASN A 208 -9.13 -13.10 4.73
CA ASN A 208 -7.91 -12.78 3.98
C ASN A 208 -8.16 -12.08 2.62
N GLN A 209 -9.39 -12.05 2.17
CA GLN A 209 -9.77 -11.43 0.89
C GLN A 209 -10.29 -10.01 1.07
N PHE A 210 -10.36 -9.54 2.32
CA PHE A 210 -10.70 -8.17 2.66
C PHE A 210 -9.49 -7.41 3.20
N GLY A 211 -9.49 -6.13 2.96
CA GLY A 211 -8.62 -5.17 3.61
C GLY A 211 -9.42 -4.12 4.34
N VAL A 212 -8.84 -3.61 5.43
CA VAL A 212 -9.33 -2.44 6.15
C VAL A 212 -8.61 -1.22 5.58
N VAL A 213 -9.38 -0.27 5.04
CA VAL A 213 -8.85 1.00 4.56
C VAL A 213 -9.00 2.03 5.65
N CYS A 214 -7.86 2.55 6.12
CA CYS A 214 -7.78 3.58 7.13
C CYS A 214 -7.40 4.90 6.48
N THR A 215 -8.28 5.89 6.56
CA THR A 215 -8.04 7.26 6.12
C THR A 215 -7.97 8.16 7.34
N PHE A 216 -6.86 8.89 7.48
CA PHE A 216 -6.62 9.79 8.60
C PHE A 216 -5.72 10.96 8.19
N VAL A 217 -5.73 12.01 9.00
CA VAL A 217 -4.96 13.24 8.76
C VAL A 217 -3.93 13.40 9.87
N LYS A 218 -2.70 13.78 9.52
CA LYS A 218 -1.68 14.19 10.49
C LYS A 218 -2.04 15.55 11.10
N VAL A 219 -2.08 15.64 12.44
CA VAL A 219 -2.48 16.86 13.16
C VAL A 219 -1.27 17.67 13.65
N LYS A 220 -0.25 17.02 14.19
CA LYS A 220 0.95 17.67 14.74
C LYS A 220 2.15 17.60 13.80
N ASN A 221 3.01 18.61 13.86
CA ASN A 221 4.33 18.57 13.23
C ASN A 221 5.27 17.61 13.94
#